data_0cdf175d07aa60130d604fff8a837b32
#
_entry.id   0cdf175d07aa60130d604fff8a837b32
#
_cell.length_a   1.000
_cell.length_b   1.000
_cell.length_c   1.000
_cell.angle_alpha   90.00
_cell.angle_beta   90.00
_cell.angle_gamma   90.00
#
_symmetry.space_group_name_H-M   'P 1'
#
loop_
_entity.id
_entity.type
_entity.pdbx_description
1 polymer ?
#
loop_
_entity_poly.entity_id
_entity_poly.type
_entity_poly.pdbx_seq_one_letter_code
_entity_poly.pdbx_strand_id
1 'polypeptide(L)'
;MINELNMKLLRFWVFGIMSVILLPSNMAAEWQWSVQLPGIISNETNDHPQAFLWIPSDCTQVKAVIIGNHNMTEDTLFENSLFLERFSETCIALIWITPGWDQRWDITTGCQEAFEKMMEDFANVSGYSELKYAPIVPLGHSAMATYPWNFAAWNPDRTLAIISLHGDA
;
A
#
# COMPACT_ATOMS: atom_id res chain seq x y z
N MET A 1 -18.64 42.93 61.76
CA MET A 1 -18.20 43.59 60.49
C MET A 1 -16.91 42.92 60.01
N ILE A 2 -17.04 41.84 59.27
CA ILE A 2 -15.92 41.11 58.66
C ILE A 2 -16.05 41.38 57.20
N ASN A 3 -14.98 41.93 56.68
CA ASN A 3 -14.85 42.57 55.39
C ASN A 3 -15.16 41.60 54.23
N GLU A 4 -16.08 41.99 53.38
CA GLU A 4 -16.41 41.37 52.08
C GLU A 4 -15.30 41.48 51.05
N LEU A 5 -14.07 41.88 51.43
CA LEU A 5 -13.00 42.19 50.50
C LEU A 5 -12.11 40.98 50.12
N ASN A 6 -12.28 39.85 50.81
CA ASN A 6 -11.40 38.69 50.61
C ASN A 6 -11.96 37.54 49.74
N MET A 7 -13.13 37.72 49.18
CA MET A 7 -13.78 36.67 48.38
C MET A 7 -13.65 36.91 46.84
N LYS A 8 -12.94 37.96 46.42
CA LYS A 8 -12.77 38.27 44.98
C LYS A 8 -11.44 37.81 44.36
N LEU A 9 -10.54 37.22 45.13
CA LEU A 9 -9.18 36.92 44.69
C LEU A 9 -8.87 35.43 44.46
N LEU A 10 -9.88 34.55 44.48
CA LEU A 10 -9.65 33.11 44.25
C LEU A 10 -10.47 32.56 43.08
N ARG A 11 -10.61 33.36 42.01
CA ARG A 11 -10.94 32.82 40.68
C ARG A 11 -9.69 32.72 39.84
N PHE A 12 -8.73 31.89 40.29
CA PHE A 12 -7.72 31.37 39.41
C PHE A 12 -8.41 30.48 38.39
N TRP A 13 -8.45 30.99 37.16
CA TRP A 13 -8.73 30.21 35.99
C TRP A 13 -7.61 29.17 35.84
N VAL A 14 -7.88 27.97 36.29
CA VAL A 14 -7.07 26.81 35.91
C VAL A 14 -7.42 26.54 34.44
N PHE A 15 -6.76 27.25 33.54
CA PHE A 15 -6.66 26.81 32.15
C PHE A 15 -5.78 25.56 32.16
N GLY A 16 -6.43 24.40 32.31
CA GLY A 16 -5.81 23.13 32.00
C GLY A 16 -5.42 23.15 30.55
N ILE A 17 -4.15 23.37 30.26
CA ILE A 17 -3.54 23.07 28.97
C ILE A 17 -3.63 21.56 28.85
N MET A 18 -4.69 21.07 28.23
CA MET A 18 -4.81 19.70 27.79
C MET A 18 -3.84 19.56 26.62
N SER A 19 -2.56 19.26 26.95
CA SER A 19 -1.59 18.85 25.98
C SER A 19 -2.10 17.56 25.35
N VAL A 20 -2.71 17.67 24.18
CA VAL A 20 -2.98 16.52 23.33
C VAL A 20 -1.62 15.99 22.90
N ILE A 21 -1.14 14.99 23.62
CA ILE A 21 0.00 14.20 23.18
C ILE A 21 -0.52 13.44 21.96
N LEU A 22 -0.24 13.97 20.77
CA LEU A 22 -0.34 13.21 19.53
C LEU A 22 0.74 12.12 19.63
N LEU A 23 0.33 10.96 20.13
CA LEU A 23 1.14 9.76 19.98
C LEU A 23 1.26 9.55 18.47
N PRO A 24 2.49 9.31 17.94
CA PRO A 24 2.61 8.87 16.57
C PRO A 24 1.78 7.59 16.45
N SER A 25 0.67 7.66 15.75
CA SER A 25 -0.02 6.46 15.32
C SER A 25 0.98 5.70 14.46
N ASN A 26 1.31 4.47 14.84
CA ASN A 26 1.94 3.55 13.90
C ASN A 26 0.96 3.42 12.74
N MET A 27 1.25 4.14 11.66
CA MET A 27 0.47 4.04 10.43
C MET A 27 0.92 2.75 9.76
N ALA A 28 0.20 1.66 10.02
CA ALA A 28 0.19 0.53 9.11
C ALA A 28 -0.71 0.89 7.92
N ALA A 29 -0.43 0.34 6.75
CA ALA A 29 -1.33 0.52 5.62
C ALA A 29 -2.68 -0.14 5.96
N GLU A 30 -3.74 0.67 6.06
CA GLU A 30 -5.10 0.14 6.16
C GLU A 30 -5.56 -0.21 4.75
N TRP A 31 -5.55 -1.48 4.41
CA TRP A 31 -6.01 -1.98 3.12
C TRP A 31 -7.50 -1.69 2.92
N GLN A 32 -7.82 -0.81 1.98
CA GLN A 32 -9.18 -0.30 1.81
C GLN A 32 -10.04 -1.16 0.89
N TRP A 33 -9.41 -1.82 -0.08
CA TRP A 33 -10.11 -2.68 -1.05
C TRP A 33 -9.36 -3.99 -1.24
N SER A 34 -10.10 -5.02 -1.60
CA SER A 34 -9.50 -6.29 -1.98
C SER A 34 -10.23 -6.92 -3.16
N VAL A 35 -9.47 -7.65 -3.99
CA VAL A 35 -9.98 -8.41 -5.12
C VAL A 35 -9.32 -9.79 -5.16
N GLN A 36 -10.08 -10.82 -5.55
CA GLN A 36 -9.54 -12.15 -5.76
C GLN A 36 -8.97 -12.28 -7.17
N LEU A 37 -7.95 -13.12 -7.33
CA LEU A 37 -7.30 -13.41 -8.60
C LEU A 37 -7.71 -14.81 -9.11
N PRO A 38 -8.92 -14.99 -9.65
CA PRO A 38 -9.47 -16.31 -9.96
C PRO A 38 -8.75 -17.03 -11.11
N GLY A 39 -7.97 -16.31 -11.91
CA GLY A 39 -7.18 -16.90 -13.00
C GLY A 39 -5.88 -17.60 -12.55
N ILE A 40 -5.51 -17.46 -11.27
CA ILE A 40 -4.28 -18.00 -10.70
C ILE A 40 -4.62 -18.97 -9.56
N ILE A 41 -3.85 -20.05 -9.48
CA ILE A 41 -3.82 -20.95 -8.31
C ILE A 41 -2.43 -20.85 -7.70
N SER A 42 -2.35 -20.39 -6.46
CA SER A 42 -1.07 -20.32 -5.73
C SER A 42 -0.60 -21.73 -5.35
N ASN A 43 0.67 -22.01 -5.59
CA ASN A 43 1.30 -23.26 -5.17
C ASN A 43 1.48 -23.36 -3.65
N GLU A 44 1.39 -22.25 -2.93
CA GLU A 44 1.53 -22.23 -1.46
C GLU A 44 0.28 -22.74 -0.75
N THR A 45 -0.90 -22.41 -1.24
CA THR A 45 -2.17 -22.70 -0.56
C THR A 45 -3.11 -23.57 -1.38
N ASN A 46 -2.83 -23.79 -2.66
CA ASN A 46 -3.72 -24.43 -3.62
C ASN A 46 -5.09 -23.70 -3.73
N ASP A 47 -5.08 -22.39 -3.55
CA ASP A 47 -6.22 -21.51 -3.63
C ASP A 47 -5.88 -20.24 -4.43
N HIS A 48 -6.89 -19.41 -4.71
CA HIS A 48 -6.71 -18.17 -5.44
C HIS A 48 -6.08 -17.08 -4.58
N PRO A 49 -5.06 -16.37 -5.07
CA PRO A 49 -4.52 -15.23 -4.38
C PRO A 49 -5.55 -14.11 -4.19
N GLN A 50 -5.38 -13.37 -3.10
CA GLN A 50 -6.11 -12.14 -2.82
C GLN A 50 -5.15 -10.96 -2.96
N ALA A 51 -5.54 -9.96 -3.71
CA ALA A 51 -4.83 -8.69 -3.78
C ALA A 51 -5.52 -7.65 -2.89
N PHE A 52 -4.72 -6.82 -2.23
CA PHE A 52 -5.17 -5.75 -1.33
C PHE A 52 -4.61 -4.42 -1.83
N LEU A 53 -5.47 -3.40 -1.89
CA LEU A 53 -5.11 -2.06 -2.35
C LEU A 53 -5.18 -1.06 -1.20
N TRP A 54 -4.13 -0.25 -1.09
CA TRP A 54 -4.08 0.94 -0.27
C TRP A 54 -3.83 2.16 -1.15
N ILE A 55 -4.63 3.22 -0.95
CA ILE A 55 -4.46 4.53 -1.57
C ILE A 55 -4.39 5.57 -0.46
N PRO A 56 -3.42 6.50 -0.46
CA PRO A 56 -3.38 7.56 0.53
C PRO A 56 -4.67 8.39 0.56
N SER A 57 -5.17 8.69 1.75
CA SER A 57 -6.49 9.33 1.95
C SER A 57 -6.66 10.69 1.25
N ASP A 58 -5.56 11.43 1.13
CA ASP A 58 -5.56 12.78 0.57
C ASP A 58 -5.32 12.81 -0.96
N CYS A 59 -5.17 11.62 -1.58
CA CYS A 59 -4.93 11.51 -3.01
C CYS A 59 -6.24 11.56 -3.79
N THR A 60 -6.35 12.52 -4.67
CA THR A 60 -7.46 12.62 -5.63
C THR A 60 -7.20 11.89 -6.94
N GLN A 61 -5.94 11.52 -7.18
CA GLN A 61 -5.49 10.78 -8.36
C GLN A 61 -4.24 9.97 -8.03
N VAL A 62 -4.26 8.67 -8.32
CA VAL A 62 -3.10 7.78 -8.19
C VAL A 62 -2.12 8.06 -9.31
N LYS A 63 -0.85 8.34 -8.97
CA LYS A 63 0.22 8.64 -9.94
C LYS A 63 1.04 7.43 -10.33
N ALA A 64 1.18 6.47 -9.42
CA ALA A 64 1.85 5.20 -9.66
C ALA A 64 1.38 4.17 -8.63
N VAL A 65 1.63 2.89 -8.89
CA VAL A 65 1.31 1.79 -7.99
C VAL A 65 2.54 0.94 -7.76
N ILE A 66 2.89 0.69 -6.49
CA ILE A 66 3.89 -0.32 -6.13
C ILE A 66 3.16 -1.63 -5.90
N ILE A 67 3.61 -2.70 -6.55
CA ILE A 67 3.01 -4.04 -6.41
C ILE A 67 4.05 -5.00 -5.83
N GLY A 68 3.74 -5.54 -4.65
CA GLY A 68 4.53 -6.57 -3.98
C GLY A 68 3.74 -7.84 -3.74
N ASN A 69 4.43 -8.99 -3.81
CA ASN A 69 3.87 -10.28 -3.45
C ASN A 69 4.20 -10.61 -1.98
N HIS A 70 3.39 -11.48 -1.37
CA HIS A 70 3.67 -12.02 -0.05
C HIS A 70 5.09 -12.60 0.03
N ASN A 71 5.93 -12.01 0.87
CA ASN A 71 7.29 -12.44 1.17
C ASN A 71 7.79 -11.66 2.41
N MET A 72 8.93 -12.05 2.97
CA MET A 72 9.44 -11.58 4.26
C MET A 72 9.72 -10.07 4.36
N THR A 73 9.98 -9.39 3.25
CA THR A 73 10.41 -7.98 3.26
C THR A 73 9.30 -7.04 2.80
N GLU A 74 8.46 -7.46 1.88
CA GLU A 74 7.42 -6.64 1.27
C GLU A 74 6.38 -6.19 2.31
N ASP A 75 5.95 -7.09 3.19
CA ASP A 75 5.03 -6.80 4.29
C ASP A 75 5.60 -5.68 5.19
N THR A 76 6.88 -5.85 5.60
CA THR A 76 7.57 -4.88 6.46
C THR A 76 7.70 -3.51 5.79
N LEU A 77 7.94 -3.45 4.48
CA LEU A 77 8.03 -2.20 3.73
C LEU A 77 6.66 -1.50 3.67
N PHE A 78 5.60 -2.25 3.43
CA PHE A 78 4.24 -1.70 3.34
C PHE A 78 3.65 -1.28 4.68
N GLU A 79 4.22 -1.75 5.79
CA GLU A 79 3.87 -1.32 7.15
C GLU A 79 4.77 -0.19 7.68
N ASN A 80 5.81 0.19 6.94
CA ASN A 80 6.77 1.19 7.39
C ASN A 80 6.21 2.61 7.26
N SER A 81 6.03 3.30 8.38
CA SER A 81 5.41 4.63 8.42
C SER A 81 6.13 5.70 7.60
N LEU A 82 7.47 5.63 7.49
CA LEU A 82 8.23 6.59 6.68
C LEU A 82 7.96 6.40 5.18
N PHE A 83 7.82 5.16 4.72
CA PHE A 83 7.44 4.89 3.34
C PHE A 83 6.00 5.34 3.07
N LEU A 84 5.06 5.00 3.96
CA LEU A 84 3.66 5.41 3.82
C LEU A 84 3.50 6.93 3.78
N GLU A 85 4.25 7.67 4.60
CA GLU A 85 4.29 9.13 4.55
C GLU A 85 4.75 9.63 3.17
N ARG A 86 5.86 9.10 2.64
CA ARG A 86 6.38 9.48 1.33
C ARG A 86 5.45 9.09 0.17
N PHE A 87 4.82 7.94 0.26
CA PHE A 87 3.82 7.53 -0.73
C PHE A 87 2.59 8.43 -0.68
N SER A 88 2.19 8.89 0.50
CA SER A 88 1.10 9.85 0.67
C SER A 88 1.42 11.21 0.03
N GLU A 89 2.62 11.75 0.25
CA GLU A 89 3.06 12.99 -0.37
C GLU A 89 3.10 12.93 -1.90
N THR A 90 3.33 11.74 -2.46
CA THR A 90 3.49 11.54 -3.90
C THR A 90 2.30 10.92 -4.60
N CYS A 91 1.26 10.55 -3.87
CA CYS A 91 0.08 9.81 -4.36
C CYS A 91 0.45 8.49 -5.05
N ILE A 92 1.35 7.74 -4.44
CA ILE A 92 1.70 6.39 -4.84
C ILE A 92 0.84 5.41 -4.04
N ALA A 93 0.09 4.56 -4.74
CA ALA A 93 -0.70 3.49 -4.15
C ALA A 93 0.13 2.22 -3.96
N LEU A 94 -0.33 1.33 -3.07
CA LEU A 94 0.28 0.03 -2.83
C LEU A 94 -0.71 -1.08 -3.16
N ILE A 95 -0.21 -2.14 -3.78
CA ILE A 95 -0.92 -3.42 -3.92
C ILE A 95 -0.05 -4.52 -3.31
N TRP A 96 -0.65 -5.27 -2.38
CA TRP A 96 -0.05 -6.45 -1.78
C TRP A 96 -0.85 -7.69 -2.13
N ILE A 97 -0.17 -8.75 -2.60
CA ILE A 97 -0.80 -9.97 -3.07
C ILE A 97 -0.38 -11.14 -2.18
N THR A 98 -1.35 -11.84 -1.58
CA THR A 98 -1.11 -12.96 -0.70
C THR A 98 -2.12 -14.10 -0.95
N PRO A 99 -1.68 -15.38 -0.96
CA PRO A 99 -0.30 -15.80 -1.17
C PRO A 99 0.26 -15.27 -2.48
N GLY A 100 1.59 -15.34 -2.68
CA GLY A 100 2.21 -14.85 -3.91
C GLY A 100 1.63 -15.54 -5.16
N TRP A 101 1.44 -14.80 -6.23
CA TRP A 101 0.77 -15.31 -7.42
C TRP A 101 1.73 -15.88 -8.46
N ASP A 102 2.86 -15.20 -8.73
CA ASP A 102 3.87 -15.67 -9.68
C ASP A 102 5.24 -15.09 -9.34
N GLN A 103 6.17 -15.94 -8.94
CA GLN A 103 7.53 -15.54 -8.56
C GLN A 103 8.38 -15.08 -9.72
N ARG A 104 8.05 -15.50 -10.96
CA ARG A 104 8.88 -15.27 -12.14
C ARG A 104 8.23 -14.41 -13.19
N TRP A 105 6.95 -14.09 -13.04
CA TRP A 105 6.17 -13.45 -14.10
C TRP A 105 6.25 -14.24 -15.40
N ASP A 106 5.85 -15.49 -15.36
CA ASP A 106 5.76 -16.33 -16.54
C ASP A 106 4.43 -16.11 -17.26
N ILE A 107 4.46 -15.46 -18.41
CA ILE A 107 3.23 -15.14 -19.16
C ILE A 107 2.44 -16.37 -19.60
N THR A 108 3.05 -17.57 -19.60
CA THR A 108 2.33 -18.80 -19.94
C THR A 108 1.42 -19.27 -18.80
N THR A 109 1.55 -18.69 -17.60
CA THR A 109 0.72 -19.02 -16.43
C THR A 109 -0.57 -18.19 -16.36
N GLY A 110 -0.79 -17.25 -17.27
CA GLY A 110 -1.94 -16.32 -17.24
C GLY A 110 -1.75 -15.14 -16.30
N CYS A 111 -0.51 -14.88 -15.83
CA CYS A 111 -0.23 -13.79 -14.91
C CYS A 111 -0.52 -12.41 -15.51
N GLN A 112 -0.29 -12.23 -16.82
CA GLN A 112 -0.56 -10.96 -17.50
C GLN A 112 -2.07 -10.65 -17.51
N GLU A 113 -2.90 -11.60 -17.88
CA GLU A 113 -4.36 -11.45 -17.89
C GLU A 113 -4.90 -11.23 -16.48
N ALA A 114 -4.35 -11.93 -15.48
CA ALA A 114 -4.72 -11.76 -14.10
C ALA A 114 -4.35 -10.36 -13.57
N PHE A 115 -3.19 -9.84 -13.97
CA PHE A 115 -2.75 -8.49 -13.65
C PHE A 115 -3.70 -7.43 -14.25
N GLU A 116 -3.99 -7.51 -15.54
CA GLU A 116 -4.89 -6.55 -16.20
C GLU A 116 -6.29 -6.58 -15.56
N LYS A 117 -6.79 -7.77 -15.26
CA LYS A 117 -8.07 -7.95 -14.57
C LYS A 117 -8.06 -7.37 -13.17
N MET A 118 -7.00 -7.61 -12.40
CA MET A 118 -6.83 -7.04 -11.05
C MET A 118 -6.87 -5.52 -11.07
N MET A 119 -6.13 -4.89 -11.98
CA MET A 119 -6.08 -3.43 -12.09
C MET A 119 -7.43 -2.86 -12.53
N GLU A 120 -8.16 -3.55 -13.42
CA GLU A 120 -9.52 -3.18 -13.77
C GLU A 120 -10.48 -3.30 -12.58
N ASP A 121 -10.42 -4.39 -11.85
CA ASP A 121 -11.28 -4.63 -10.70
C ASP A 121 -11.02 -3.60 -9.59
N PHE A 122 -9.75 -3.28 -9.30
CA PHE A 122 -9.42 -2.21 -8.37
C PHE A 122 -9.93 -0.84 -8.83
N ALA A 123 -9.80 -0.51 -10.12
CA ALA A 123 -10.37 0.73 -10.65
C ALA A 123 -11.89 0.80 -10.44
N ASN A 124 -12.58 -0.33 -10.62
CA ASN A 124 -14.03 -0.40 -10.47
C ASN A 124 -14.48 -0.30 -9.01
N VAL A 125 -13.81 -1.02 -8.07
CA VAL A 125 -14.23 -1.05 -6.67
C VAL A 125 -13.79 0.19 -5.89
N SER A 126 -12.67 0.81 -6.25
CA SER A 126 -12.15 2.00 -5.57
C SER A 126 -12.68 3.31 -6.15
N GLY A 127 -13.10 3.31 -7.42
CA GLY A 127 -13.48 4.50 -8.17
C GLY A 127 -12.30 5.27 -8.80
N TYR A 128 -11.07 4.86 -8.58
CA TYR A 128 -9.87 5.44 -9.19
C TYR A 128 -9.62 4.82 -10.57
N SER A 129 -10.31 5.35 -11.58
CA SER A 129 -10.31 4.78 -12.94
C SER A 129 -8.94 4.73 -13.61
N GLU A 130 -8.02 5.61 -13.21
CA GLU A 130 -6.64 5.64 -13.69
C GLU A 130 -5.82 4.41 -13.33
N LEU A 131 -6.22 3.63 -12.32
CA LEU A 131 -5.54 2.38 -11.97
C LEU A 131 -5.42 1.41 -13.14
N LYS A 132 -6.36 1.43 -14.08
CA LYS A 132 -6.30 0.63 -15.31
C LYS A 132 -5.02 0.90 -16.12
N TYR A 133 -4.46 2.11 -16.02
CA TYR A 133 -3.34 2.57 -16.84
C TYR A 133 -2.19 3.14 -15.99
N ALA A 134 -2.29 3.10 -14.67
CA ALA A 134 -1.30 3.67 -13.78
C ALA A 134 0.09 3.06 -14.03
N PRO A 135 1.16 3.86 -13.98
CA PRO A 135 2.52 3.37 -13.98
C PRO A 135 2.77 2.43 -12.79
N ILE A 136 3.52 1.36 -13.02
CA ILE A 136 3.77 0.30 -12.04
C ILE A 136 5.24 0.32 -11.61
N VAL A 137 5.44 0.09 -10.32
CA VAL A 137 6.73 -0.23 -9.72
C VAL A 137 6.63 -1.65 -9.13
N PRO A 138 7.01 -2.69 -9.88
CA PRO A 138 7.03 -4.04 -9.33
C PRO A 138 8.15 -4.14 -8.27
N LEU A 139 7.80 -4.72 -7.11
CA LEU A 139 8.68 -4.91 -5.97
C LEU A 139 8.81 -6.40 -5.65
N GLY A 140 10.03 -6.90 -5.56
CA GLY A 140 10.29 -8.28 -5.16
C GLY A 140 11.61 -8.46 -4.42
N HIS A 141 11.59 -9.32 -3.40
CA HIS A 141 12.75 -9.68 -2.61
C HIS A 141 12.99 -11.19 -2.66
N SER A 142 14.26 -11.62 -2.72
CA SER A 142 14.68 -13.02 -2.66
C SER A 142 13.95 -13.89 -3.70
N ALA A 143 13.09 -14.80 -3.31
CA ALA A 143 12.32 -15.65 -4.22
C ALA A 143 11.45 -14.88 -5.22
N MET A 144 11.01 -13.67 -4.86
CA MET A 144 10.21 -12.80 -5.71
C MET A 144 11.06 -11.79 -6.53
N ALA A 145 12.38 -11.79 -6.40
CA ALA A 145 13.23 -10.77 -7.02
C ALA A 145 13.32 -10.87 -8.54
N THR A 146 12.99 -12.01 -9.14
CA THR A 146 12.92 -12.18 -10.60
C THR A 146 11.66 -11.57 -11.21
N TYR A 147 10.56 -11.57 -10.47
CA TYR A 147 9.28 -11.01 -10.91
C TYR A 147 9.39 -9.58 -11.46
N PRO A 148 10.03 -8.60 -10.78
CA PRO A 148 10.08 -7.23 -11.26
C PRO A 148 10.76 -7.06 -12.64
N TRP A 149 11.79 -7.83 -12.90
CA TRP A 149 12.51 -7.79 -14.17
C TRP A 149 11.69 -8.33 -15.33
N ASN A 150 11.05 -9.47 -15.12
CA ASN A 150 10.22 -10.08 -16.15
C ASN A 150 8.93 -9.27 -16.39
N PHE A 151 8.31 -8.73 -15.32
CA PHE A 151 7.20 -7.80 -15.46
C PHE A 151 7.57 -6.61 -16.36
N ALA A 152 8.72 -5.97 -16.09
CA ALA A 152 9.18 -4.83 -16.86
C ALA A 152 9.48 -5.17 -18.34
N ALA A 153 10.03 -6.36 -18.58
CA ALA A 153 10.29 -6.82 -19.96
C ALA A 153 9.00 -6.99 -20.77
N TRP A 154 7.90 -7.43 -20.13
CA TRP A 154 6.61 -7.61 -20.78
C TRP A 154 5.72 -6.37 -20.77
N ASN A 155 5.93 -5.46 -19.82
CA ASN A 155 5.15 -4.24 -19.63
C ASN A 155 6.03 -2.98 -19.62
N PRO A 156 6.88 -2.75 -20.65
CA PRO A 156 7.83 -1.64 -20.64
C PRO A 156 7.14 -0.27 -20.56
N ASP A 157 6.00 -0.12 -21.25
CA ASP A 157 5.25 1.14 -21.29
C ASP A 157 4.52 1.47 -19.97
N ARG A 158 4.36 0.46 -19.11
CA ARG A 158 3.72 0.61 -17.79
C ARG A 158 4.70 0.60 -16.63
N THR A 159 5.97 0.25 -16.85
CA THR A 159 6.97 0.16 -15.79
C THR A 159 7.64 1.49 -15.55
N LEU A 160 7.39 2.09 -14.38
CA LEU A 160 8.03 3.34 -13.96
C LEU A 160 9.44 3.11 -13.41
N ALA A 161 9.61 2.07 -12.60
CA ALA A 161 10.86 1.65 -11.98
C ALA A 161 10.77 0.18 -11.57
N ILE A 162 11.88 -0.41 -11.17
CA ILE A 162 11.99 -1.78 -10.67
C ILE A 162 12.61 -1.74 -9.29
N ILE A 163 12.05 -2.47 -8.33
CA ILE A 163 12.66 -2.72 -7.02
C ILE A 163 12.86 -4.23 -6.88
N SER A 164 14.11 -4.66 -7.06
CA SER A 164 14.51 -6.07 -6.93
C SER A 164 15.62 -6.16 -5.89
N LEU A 165 15.38 -6.90 -4.82
CA LEU A 165 16.27 -7.02 -3.66
C LEU A 165 16.73 -8.45 -3.46
N HIS A 166 18.06 -8.68 -3.37
CA HIS A 166 18.66 -9.99 -3.08
C HIS A 166 18.23 -11.12 -4.01
N GLY A 167 17.98 -10.84 -5.29
CA GLY A 167 17.69 -11.83 -6.29
C GLY A 167 18.80 -11.94 -7.33
N ASP A 168 18.91 -13.09 -7.94
CA ASP A 168 19.70 -13.27 -9.15
C ASP A 168 18.92 -12.67 -10.33
N ALA A 169 19.60 -11.86 -11.12
CA ALA A 169 19.04 -11.27 -12.34
C ALA A 169 19.06 -12.28 -13.50
#